data_389653c03b7d0911dd69a15bda2ff1a3
#
_entry.id   389653c03b7d0911dd69a15bda2ff1a3
#
_cell.length_a   1.000
_cell.length_b   1.000
_cell.length_c   1.000
_cell.angle_alpha   90.00
_cell.angle_beta   90.00
_cell.angle_gamma   90.00
#
_symmetry.space_group_name_H-M   'P 1'
#
loop_
_entity.id
_entity.type
_entity.pdbx_description
1 polymer ?
#
loop_
_entity_poly.entity_id
_entity_poly.type
_entity_poly.pdbx_seq_one_letter_code
_entity_poly.pdbx_strand_id
1 'polypeptide(L)'
;MNLKNRDFLKLLDYTPEEIRYLLDLAHDFKKKKQEGIPHEYLKGKNIALLFEKTSTRTRCAFEVAGYDLGMNVTFLDPVSSQMGKKESIEDTARVLCRMYDGIEYRGFSQTIVEELANASTVPVWNGLTNEFHPTQMLADLMTIEEHFKRLKGLNFVFMGDGRNNVANSLMVACSKMGINFTCCSPKSLWPEKELVDKCRMIARENDCYVTLTDNVKLGTLNRDVVYTDVWVSMGEPAEVWDSRIKLLRKYQVNKKVIENMNPNCIFLHCLPSFHDLNTSIGKEINEKFGLTEMEVTDEVFESKVSKVFDEAENRMHTIKAVIYATLKEEHE
;
A
#
# COMPACT_ATOMS: atom_id res chain seq x y z
N MET A 1 -23.34 -5.40 -2.69
CA MET A 1 -22.78 -4.02 -2.82
C MET A 1 -22.37 -3.83 -4.28
N ASN A 2 -22.69 -2.68 -4.89
CA ASN A 2 -22.35 -2.40 -6.28
C ASN A 2 -21.20 -1.38 -6.34
N LEU A 3 -20.03 -1.79 -6.86
CA LEU A 3 -18.87 -0.94 -7.10
C LEU A 3 -18.53 -0.87 -8.60
N LYS A 4 -19.43 -1.33 -9.49
CA LYS A 4 -19.20 -1.34 -10.93
C LYS A 4 -18.82 0.06 -11.44
N ASN A 5 -17.81 0.11 -12.28
CA ASN A 5 -17.25 1.32 -12.89
C ASN A 5 -16.69 2.35 -11.90
N ARG A 6 -16.49 2.00 -10.62
CA ARG A 6 -15.84 2.89 -9.68
C ARG A 6 -14.33 2.83 -9.82
N ASP A 7 -13.71 4.00 -9.77
CA ASP A 7 -12.26 4.13 -9.66
C ASP A 7 -11.79 3.76 -8.26
N PHE A 8 -10.56 3.25 -8.16
CA PHE A 8 -9.91 2.92 -6.91
C PHE A 8 -8.63 3.74 -6.71
N LEU A 9 -8.78 5.02 -6.36
CA LEU A 9 -7.68 5.99 -6.33
C LEU A 9 -7.09 6.20 -4.93
N LYS A 10 -7.91 6.18 -3.91
CA LYS A 10 -7.54 6.31 -2.49
C LYS A 10 -8.65 5.79 -1.58
N LEU A 11 -8.32 5.24 -0.41
CA LEU A 11 -9.34 4.73 0.52
C LEU A 11 -10.21 5.81 1.15
N LEU A 12 -9.84 7.09 1.04
CA LEU A 12 -10.71 8.21 1.43
C LEU A 12 -12.06 8.19 0.68
N ASP A 13 -12.08 7.68 -0.55
CA ASP A 13 -13.25 7.67 -1.42
C ASP A 13 -14.18 6.48 -1.16
N TYR A 14 -13.81 5.58 -0.24
CA TYR A 14 -14.53 4.35 0.08
C TYR A 14 -15.08 4.39 1.50
N THR A 15 -16.29 3.83 1.71
CA THR A 15 -16.85 3.66 3.06
C THR A 15 -16.22 2.45 3.78
N PRO A 16 -16.32 2.36 5.11
CA PRO A 16 -15.89 1.17 5.86
C PRO A 16 -16.53 -0.12 5.35
N GLU A 17 -17.81 -0.08 4.98
CA GLU A 17 -18.57 -1.22 4.46
C GLU A 17 -18.07 -1.64 3.08
N GLU A 18 -17.70 -0.68 2.22
CA GLU A 18 -17.11 -0.95 0.90
C GLU A 18 -15.72 -1.59 1.04
N ILE A 19 -14.89 -1.09 1.97
CA ILE A 19 -13.59 -1.69 2.27
C ILE A 19 -13.78 -3.11 2.82
N ARG A 20 -14.73 -3.31 3.74
CA ARG A 20 -15.07 -4.64 4.27
C ARG A 20 -15.46 -5.61 3.15
N TYR A 21 -16.32 -5.18 2.25
CA TYR A 21 -16.74 -5.99 1.10
C TYR A 21 -15.56 -6.42 0.22
N LEU A 22 -14.60 -5.51 -0.05
CA LEU A 22 -13.40 -5.84 -0.81
C LEU A 22 -12.51 -6.85 -0.08
N LEU A 23 -12.39 -6.73 1.25
CA LEU A 23 -11.63 -7.69 2.06
C LEU A 23 -12.29 -9.07 2.08
N ASP A 24 -13.62 -9.15 2.19
CA ASP A 24 -14.37 -10.40 2.15
C ASP A 24 -14.19 -11.12 0.81
N LEU A 25 -14.25 -10.38 -0.31
CA LEU A 25 -13.94 -10.91 -1.63
C LEU A 25 -12.50 -11.41 -1.74
N ALA A 26 -11.53 -10.67 -1.16
CA ALA A 26 -10.13 -11.06 -1.20
C ALA A 26 -9.88 -12.37 -0.44
N HIS A 27 -10.50 -12.55 0.73
CA HIS A 27 -10.46 -13.80 1.47
C HIS A 27 -11.06 -14.98 0.68
N ASP A 28 -12.20 -14.77 0.01
CA ASP A 28 -12.82 -15.77 -0.85
C ASP A 28 -11.89 -16.14 -2.02
N PHE A 29 -11.31 -15.18 -2.70
CA PHE A 29 -10.35 -15.42 -3.79
C PHE A 29 -9.07 -16.12 -3.32
N LYS A 30 -8.54 -15.78 -2.15
CA LYS A 30 -7.39 -16.49 -1.56
C LYS A 30 -7.72 -17.95 -1.31
N LYS A 31 -8.87 -18.21 -0.69
CA LYS A 31 -9.36 -19.57 -0.44
C LYS A 31 -9.54 -20.36 -1.74
N LYS A 32 -10.21 -19.80 -2.75
CA LYS A 32 -10.41 -20.44 -4.06
C LYS A 32 -9.07 -20.79 -4.70
N LYS A 33 -8.09 -19.88 -4.68
CA LYS A 33 -6.77 -20.15 -5.25
C LYS A 33 -6.05 -21.29 -4.52
N GLN A 34 -6.08 -21.32 -3.18
CA GLN A 34 -5.48 -22.38 -2.37
C GLN A 34 -6.13 -23.73 -2.58
N GLU A 35 -7.43 -23.77 -2.80
CA GLU A 35 -8.22 -24.98 -3.06
C GLU A 35 -8.22 -25.39 -4.54
N GLY A 36 -7.55 -24.66 -5.43
CA GLY A 36 -7.51 -24.92 -6.87
C GLY A 36 -8.87 -24.73 -7.57
N ILE A 37 -9.78 -23.94 -6.99
CA ILE A 37 -11.10 -23.67 -7.57
C ILE A 37 -10.96 -22.60 -8.65
N PRO A 38 -11.31 -22.89 -9.92
CA PRO A 38 -11.31 -21.91 -11.01
C PRO A 38 -12.23 -20.72 -10.71
N HIS A 39 -11.75 -19.50 -11.02
CA HIS A 39 -12.51 -18.28 -10.80
C HIS A 39 -12.27 -17.25 -11.90
N GLU A 40 -12.29 -17.72 -13.16
CA GLU A 40 -12.13 -16.90 -14.39
C GLU A 40 -13.38 -16.04 -14.66
N TYR A 41 -13.85 -15.27 -13.67
CA TYR A 41 -15.12 -14.55 -13.73
C TYR A 41 -15.16 -13.36 -14.70
N LEU A 42 -14.00 -12.91 -15.17
CA LEU A 42 -13.85 -11.79 -16.11
C LEU A 42 -13.20 -12.23 -17.43
N LYS A 43 -13.51 -13.47 -17.85
CA LYS A 43 -12.95 -14.06 -19.07
C LYS A 43 -13.17 -13.18 -20.29
N GLY A 44 -12.07 -12.93 -21.00
CA GLY A 44 -12.07 -12.13 -22.26
C GLY A 44 -11.98 -10.63 -22.05
N LYS A 45 -12.07 -10.10 -20.82
CA LYS A 45 -11.77 -8.70 -20.53
C LYS A 45 -10.27 -8.42 -20.60
N ASN A 46 -9.94 -7.15 -20.87
CA ASN A 46 -8.56 -6.69 -21.08
C ASN A 46 -8.25 -5.54 -20.14
N ILE A 47 -7.08 -5.55 -19.49
CA ILE A 47 -6.61 -4.44 -18.66
C ILE A 47 -5.23 -3.94 -19.11
N ALA A 48 -5.01 -2.64 -18.96
CA ALA A 48 -3.73 -2.00 -19.17
C ALA A 48 -3.08 -1.68 -17.82
N LEU A 49 -1.78 -1.98 -17.69
CA LEU A 49 -0.95 -1.58 -16.57
C LEU A 49 -0.02 -0.47 -17.04
N LEU A 50 -0.30 0.76 -16.64
CA LEU A 50 0.41 1.96 -17.05
C LEU A 50 1.39 2.41 -15.97
N PHE A 51 2.68 2.20 -16.19
CA PHE A 51 3.74 2.47 -15.22
C PHE A 51 4.60 3.66 -15.64
N GLU A 52 4.77 4.62 -14.73
CA GLU A 52 5.80 5.66 -14.78
C GLU A 52 6.94 5.37 -13.79
N LYS A 53 6.65 4.57 -12.75
CA LYS A 53 7.63 4.03 -11.79
C LYS A 53 7.70 2.52 -11.87
N THR A 54 8.89 1.96 -11.91
CA THR A 54 9.09 0.51 -11.89
C THR A 54 8.58 -0.14 -10.61
N SER A 55 8.10 -1.36 -10.69
CA SER A 55 7.73 -2.19 -9.54
C SER A 55 7.58 -3.64 -9.93
N THR A 56 8.28 -4.52 -9.25
CA THR A 56 8.12 -5.96 -9.40
C THR A 56 6.81 -6.44 -8.80
N ARG A 57 6.54 -6.10 -7.54
CA ARG A 57 5.37 -6.60 -6.79
C ARG A 57 4.04 -6.13 -7.35
N THR A 58 3.89 -4.84 -7.63
CA THR A 58 2.63 -4.30 -8.18
C THR A 58 2.34 -4.90 -9.54
N ARG A 59 3.35 -4.97 -10.43
CA ARG A 59 3.21 -5.60 -11.73
C ARG A 59 2.78 -7.05 -11.61
N CYS A 60 3.54 -7.88 -10.88
CA CYS A 60 3.23 -9.29 -10.72
C CYS A 60 1.84 -9.51 -10.09
N ALA A 61 1.46 -8.70 -9.08
CA ALA A 61 0.16 -8.84 -8.43
C ALA A 61 -1.01 -8.53 -9.37
N PHE A 62 -0.92 -7.48 -10.19
CA PHE A 62 -1.95 -7.18 -11.20
C PHE A 62 -1.97 -8.19 -12.34
N GLU A 63 -0.81 -8.59 -12.88
CA GLU A 63 -0.73 -9.60 -13.93
C GLU A 63 -1.37 -10.92 -13.49
N VAL A 64 -0.96 -11.44 -12.32
CA VAL A 64 -1.51 -12.72 -11.81
C VAL A 64 -2.98 -12.59 -11.42
N ALA A 65 -3.40 -11.47 -10.83
CA ALA A 65 -4.80 -11.22 -10.53
C ALA A 65 -5.66 -11.24 -11.80
N GLY A 66 -5.20 -10.58 -12.87
CA GLY A 66 -5.88 -10.59 -14.17
C GLY A 66 -5.97 -11.99 -14.76
N TYR A 67 -4.86 -12.72 -14.79
CA TYR A 67 -4.83 -14.10 -15.33
C TYR A 67 -5.74 -15.05 -14.53
N ASP A 68 -5.74 -14.98 -13.21
CA ASP A 68 -6.62 -15.80 -12.37
C ASP A 68 -8.11 -15.49 -12.62
N LEU A 69 -8.46 -14.25 -13.00
CA LEU A 69 -9.80 -13.84 -13.39
C LEU A 69 -10.15 -14.12 -14.85
N GLY A 70 -9.23 -14.72 -15.64
CA GLY A 70 -9.43 -15.04 -17.05
C GLY A 70 -9.24 -13.87 -18.01
N MET A 71 -8.57 -12.82 -17.58
CA MET A 71 -8.36 -11.59 -18.35
C MET A 71 -7.04 -11.63 -19.14
N ASN A 72 -6.94 -10.76 -20.15
CA ASN A 72 -5.67 -10.42 -20.78
C ASN A 72 -5.08 -9.16 -20.13
N VAL A 73 -3.77 -9.11 -19.97
CA VAL A 73 -3.06 -8.01 -19.32
C VAL A 73 -1.98 -7.46 -20.25
N THR A 74 -1.97 -6.15 -20.46
CA THR A 74 -0.93 -5.45 -21.22
C THR A 74 -0.14 -4.56 -20.28
N PHE A 75 1.17 -4.78 -20.21
CA PHE A 75 2.08 -3.92 -19.46
C PHE A 75 2.67 -2.83 -20.36
N LEU A 76 2.48 -1.58 -19.96
CA LEU A 76 3.02 -0.39 -20.60
C LEU A 76 4.12 0.19 -19.69
N ASP A 77 5.37 -0.05 -20.08
CA ASP A 77 6.53 0.40 -19.31
C ASP A 77 6.82 1.90 -19.47
N PRO A 78 7.58 2.51 -18.53
CA PRO A 78 7.87 3.95 -18.56
C PRO A 78 8.63 4.42 -19.81
N VAL A 79 9.35 3.54 -20.48
CA VAL A 79 10.17 3.89 -21.65
C VAL A 79 9.33 3.91 -22.91
N SER A 80 8.44 2.93 -23.07
CA SER A 80 7.58 2.80 -24.25
C SER A 80 6.32 3.69 -24.21
N SER A 81 5.90 4.13 -23.00
CA SER A 81 4.75 5.03 -22.84
C SER A 81 5.04 6.44 -23.38
N GLN A 82 4.08 7.02 -24.12
CA GLN A 82 4.13 8.38 -24.61
C GLN A 82 3.42 9.38 -23.70
N MET A 83 2.71 8.90 -22.67
CA MET A 83 1.96 9.71 -21.72
C MET A 83 2.85 10.77 -21.04
N GLY A 84 2.38 12.00 -21.00
CA GLY A 84 3.11 13.13 -20.45
C GLY A 84 4.34 13.60 -21.25
N LYS A 85 4.63 12.94 -22.39
CA LYS A 85 5.77 13.27 -23.28
C LYS A 85 5.29 13.84 -24.61
N LYS A 86 4.66 13.01 -25.43
CA LYS A 86 4.10 13.38 -26.75
C LYS A 86 2.58 13.33 -26.76
N GLU A 87 1.97 12.76 -25.72
CA GLU A 87 0.52 12.63 -25.58
C GLU A 87 0.10 13.13 -24.20
N SER A 88 -1.00 13.86 -24.11
CA SER A 88 -1.55 14.32 -22.85
C SER A 88 -2.10 13.14 -22.02
N ILE A 89 -2.23 13.33 -20.72
CA ILE A 89 -2.83 12.34 -19.81
C ILE A 89 -4.27 12.03 -20.24
N GLU A 90 -5.04 13.08 -20.56
CA GLU A 90 -6.42 12.95 -21.02
C GLU A 90 -6.53 12.17 -22.34
N ASP A 91 -5.68 12.45 -23.33
CA ASP A 91 -5.72 11.74 -24.61
C ASP A 91 -5.29 10.28 -24.44
N THR A 92 -4.27 10.01 -23.63
CA THR A 92 -3.89 8.64 -23.27
C THR A 92 -5.07 7.89 -22.63
N ALA A 93 -5.79 8.51 -21.68
CA ALA A 93 -6.97 7.92 -21.06
C ALA A 93 -8.07 7.62 -22.08
N ARG A 94 -8.38 8.58 -22.98
CA ARG A 94 -9.40 8.45 -24.04
C ARG A 94 -9.08 7.34 -25.05
N VAL A 95 -7.80 7.11 -25.32
CA VAL A 95 -7.36 6.00 -26.18
C VAL A 95 -7.47 4.67 -25.45
N LEU A 96 -6.89 4.57 -24.25
CA LEU A 96 -6.84 3.31 -23.51
C LEU A 96 -8.23 2.81 -23.12
N CYS A 97 -9.14 3.68 -22.67
CA CYS A 97 -10.49 3.29 -22.27
C CYS A 97 -11.39 2.81 -23.44
N ARG A 98 -10.94 2.95 -24.70
CA ARG A 98 -11.61 2.37 -25.88
C ARG A 98 -11.08 0.99 -26.24
N MET A 99 -9.95 0.58 -25.66
CA MET A 99 -9.28 -0.70 -25.95
C MET A 99 -9.36 -1.65 -24.76
N TYR A 100 -9.39 -1.12 -23.54
CA TYR A 100 -9.32 -1.87 -22.29
C TYR A 100 -10.57 -1.68 -21.46
N ASP A 101 -10.88 -2.67 -20.62
CA ASP A 101 -12.00 -2.64 -19.66
C ASP A 101 -11.62 -1.97 -18.34
N GLY A 102 -10.32 -1.78 -18.07
CA GLY A 102 -9.81 -1.10 -16.88
C GLY A 102 -8.34 -0.73 -17.05
N ILE A 103 -7.90 0.28 -16.30
CA ILE A 103 -6.55 0.84 -16.36
C ILE A 103 -5.95 0.89 -14.97
N GLU A 104 -4.81 0.25 -14.75
CA GLU A 104 -3.98 0.48 -13.58
C GLU A 104 -2.96 1.57 -13.89
N TYR A 105 -2.74 2.47 -12.94
CA TYR A 105 -1.70 3.49 -13.00
C TYR A 105 -0.78 3.40 -11.80
N ARG A 106 0.53 3.40 -12.04
CA ARG A 106 1.56 3.52 -11.02
C ARG A 106 2.55 4.61 -11.42
N GLY A 107 2.58 5.69 -10.64
CA GLY A 107 3.40 6.85 -11.01
C GLY A 107 3.74 7.78 -9.85
N PHE A 108 3.80 9.06 -10.16
CA PHE A 108 4.28 10.09 -9.25
C PHE A 108 3.15 10.83 -8.55
N SER A 109 2.33 11.57 -9.27
CA SER A 109 1.35 12.48 -8.69
C SER A 109 -0.04 11.87 -8.59
N GLN A 110 -0.72 12.12 -7.46
CA GLN A 110 -2.14 11.81 -7.31
C GLN A 110 -3.00 12.57 -8.33
N THR A 111 -2.62 13.80 -8.68
CA THR A 111 -3.32 14.58 -9.71
C THR A 111 -3.34 13.86 -11.04
N ILE A 112 -2.22 13.24 -11.44
CA ILE A 112 -2.14 12.50 -12.71
C ILE A 112 -3.13 11.34 -12.75
N VAL A 113 -3.21 10.52 -11.70
CA VAL A 113 -4.16 9.41 -11.67
C VAL A 113 -5.61 9.88 -11.61
N GLU A 114 -5.88 11.01 -10.96
CA GLU A 114 -7.21 11.63 -10.92
C GLU A 114 -7.61 12.23 -12.28
N GLU A 115 -6.69 12.86 -13.01
CA GLU A 115 -6.90 13.32 -14.40
C GLU A 115 -7.17 12.14 -15.34
N LEU A 116 -6.38 11.07 -15.23
CA LEU A 116 -6.58 9.84 -16.00
C LEU A 116 -7.97 9.25 -15.75
N ALA A 117 -8.40 9.17 -14.47
CA ALA A 117 -9.72 8.67 -14.08
C ALA A 117 -10.85 9.55 -14.60
N ASN A 118 -10.72 10.87 -14.49
CA ASN A 118 -11.73 11.82 -14.97
C ASN A 118 -11.94 11.77 -16.50
N ALA A 119 -10.91 11.45 -17.26
CA ALA A 119 -10.96 11.34 -18.73
C ALA A 119 -11.31 9.92 -19.21
N SER A 120 -11.26 8.91 -18.34
CA SER A 120 -11.56 7.51 -18.65
C SER A 120 -13.05 7.21 -18.55
N THR A 121 -13.54 6.28 -19.37
CA THR A 121 -14.90 5.70 -19.28
C THR A 121 -14.89 4.32 -18.64
N VAL A 122 -13.71 3.82 -18.23
CA VAL A 122 -13.53 2.55 -17.56
C VAL A 122 -12.83 2.79 -16.21
N PRO A 123 -12.95 1.88 -15.23
CA PRO A 123 -12.31 2.05 -13.93
C PRO A 123 -10.80 2.26 -14.03
N VAL A 124 -10.30 3.18 -13.21
CA VAL A 124 -8.87 3.43 -13.02
C VAL A 124 -8.48 3.01 -11.59
N TRP A 125 -7.42 2.22 -11.49
CA TRP A 125 -6.89 1.72 -10.21
C TRP A 125 -5.52 2.31 -9.93
N ASN A 126 -5.36 2.93 -8.76
CA ASN A 126 -4.10 3.49 -8.31
C ASN A 126 -3.19 2.40 -7.72
N GLY A 127 -2.17 1.98 -8.46
CA GLY A 127 -1.14 1.06 -8.00
C GLY A 127 -0.15 1.68 -7.01
N LEU A 128 0.11 2.99 -7.14
CA LEU A 128 0.86 3.84 -6.21
C LEU A 128 1.02 5.25 -6.80
N THR A 129 0.85 6.26 -5.96
CA THR A 129 1.33 7.64 -6.18
C THR A 129 2.24 8.08 -5.03
N ASN A 130 2.79 9.30 -5.09
CA ASN A 130 3.56 9.87 -3.98
C ASN A 130 2.70 10.15 -2.74
N GLU A 131 1.38 10.30 -2.91
CA GLU A 131 0.44 10.65 -1.85
C GLU A 131 -0.26 9.43 -1.26
N PHE A 132 -0.62 8.42 -2.09
CA PHE A 132 -1.40 7.26 -1.66
C PHE A 132 -0.96 5.95 -2.30
N HIS A 133 -1.17 4.85 -1.57
CA HIS A 133 -0.95 3.47 -2.01
C HIS A 133 -2.13 2.56 -1.60
N PRO A 134 -3.34 2.75 -2.16
CA PRO A 134 -4.55 2.09 -1.67
C PRO A 134 -4.54 0.57 -1.81
N THR A 135 -3.91 0.02 -2.87
CA THR A 135 -3.83 -1.43 -3.07
C THR A 135 -2.97 -2.13 -2.01
N GLN A 136 -1.97 -1.44 -1.45
CA GLN A 136 -1.18 -1.94 -0.33
C GLN A 136 -2.04 -2.04 0.94
N MET A 137 -2.86 -1.04 1.21
CA MET A 137 -3.67 -0.95 2.42
C MET A 137 -4.66 -2.11 2.55
N LEU A 138 -5.26 -2.56 1.47
CA LEU A 138 -6.14 -3.73 1.51
C LEU A 138 -5.37 -5.00 1.88
N ALA A 139 -4.15 -5.17 1.38
CA ALA A 139 -3.29 -6.29 1.72
C ALA A 139 -2.84 -6.25 3.18
N ASP A 140 -2.51 -5.07 3.69
CA ASP A 140 -2.14 -4.86 5.08
C ASP A 140 -3.30 -5.23 6.02
N LEU A 141 -4.50 -4.69 5.74
CA LEU A 141 -5.71 -4.98 6.50
C LEU A 141 -6.05 -6.48 6.46
N MET A 142 -5.96 -7.12 5.30
CA MET A 142 -6.19 -8.56 5.14
C MET A 142 -5.20 -9.38 5.99
N THR A 143 -3.90 -9.03 5.96
CA THR A 143 -2.85 -9.71 6.72
C THR A 143 -3.04 -9.55 8.24
N ILE A 144 -3.39 -8.35 8.68
CA ILE A 144 -3.73 -8.08 10.09
C ILE A 144 -4.92 -8.93 10.53
N GLU A 145 -5.97 -8.99 9.70
CA GLU A 145 -7.17 -9.77 10.01
C GLU A 145 -6.91 -11.29 10.01
N GLU A 146 -6.07 -11.79 9.11
CA GLU A 146 -5.64 -13.19 9.09
C GLU A 146 -4.93 -13.58 10.39
N HIS A 147 -4.16 -12.67 10.98
CA HIS A 147 -3.44 -12.91 12.21
C HIS A 147 -4.33 -12.74 13.47
N PHE A 148 -5.02 -11.59 13.58
CA PHE A 148 -5.77 -11.24 14.81
C PHE A 148 -7.24 -11.65 14.79
N LYS A 149 -7.78 -12.08 13.64
CA LYS A 149 -9.20 -12.41 13.39
C LYS A 149 -10.15 -11.24 13.61
N ARG A 150 -9.63 -10.03 13.63
CA ARG A 150 -10.36 -8.77 13.77
C ARG A 150 -9.50 -7.60 13.30
N LEU A 151 -10.14 -6.47 13.04
CA LEU A 151 -9.47 -5.17 12.79
C LEU A 151 -9.79 -4.17 13.89
N LYS A 152 -11.07 -3.99 14.21
CA LYS A 152 -11.54 -2.98 15.17
C LYS A 152 -10.89 -3.16 16.55
N GLY A 153 -10.43 -2.03 17.11
CA GLY A 153 -9.84 -1.95 18.43
C GLY A 153 -8.39 -2.41 18.54
N LEU A 154 -7.72 -2.77 17.42
CA LEU A 154 -6.27 -2.99 17.41
C LEU A 154 -5.52 -1.67 17.54
N ASN A 155 -4.29 -1.75 18.05
CA ASN A 155 -3.38 -0.62 18.22
C ASN A 155 -2.23 -0.73 17.22
N PHE A 156 -2.20 0.16 16.27
CA PHE A 156 -1.24 0.20 15.17
C PHE A 156 -0.23 1.34 15.37
N VAL A 157 1.05 1.10 15.10
CA VAL A 157 2.08 2.13 15.03
C VAL A 157 2.82 2.09 13.71
N PHE A 158 2.89 3.23 13.03
CA PHE A 158 3.82 3.46 11.93
C PHE A 158 5.06 4.17 12.47
N MET A 159 6.25 3.70 12.10
CA MET A 159 7.54 4.27 12.48
C MET A 159 8.34 4.68 11.25
N GLY A 160 8.82 5.92 11.18
CA GLY A 160 9.64 6.39 10.06
C GLY A 160 9.23 7.76 9.54
N ASP A 161 9.21 7.92 8.21
CA ASP A 161 8.76 9.15 7.56
C ASP A 161 7.22 9.19 7.50
N GLY A 162 6.62 9.95 8.42
CA GLY A 162 5.17 10.08 8.52
C GLY A 162 4.52 10.83 7.35
N ARG A 163 5.29 11.41 6.42
CA ARG A 163 4.78 12.11 5.24
C ARG A 163 4.69 11.24 4.00
N ASN A 164 5.24 10.03 4.05
CA ASN A 164 5.22 9.18 2.87
C ASN A 164 3.81 8.66 2.55
N ASN A 165 3.63 8.15 1.34
CA ASN A 165 2.35 7.65 0.84
C ASN A 165 1.81 6.46 1.66
N VAL A 166 2.67 5.60 2.18
CA VAL A 166 2.26 4.46 3.01
C VAL A 166 1.74 4.94 4.35
N ALA A 167 2.44 5.85 5.05
CA ALA A 167 1.98 6.44 6.31
C ALA A 167 0.62 7.14 6.15
N ASN A 168 0.46 7.94 5.08
CA ASN A 168 -0.79 8.61 4.74
C ASN A 168 -1.93 7.60 4.54
N SER A 169 -1.67 6.58 3.75
CA SER A 169 -2.69 5.56 3.41
C SER A 169 -3.05 4.70 4.60
N LEU A 170 -2.08 4.31 5.45
CA LEU A 170 -2.31 3.57 6.70
C LEU A 170 -3.16 4.36 7.68
N MET A 171 -2.89 5.66 7.83
CA MET A 171 -3.68 6.53 8.69
C MET A 171 -5.17 6.56 8.26
N VAL A 172 -5.41 6.66 6.95
CA VAL A 172 -6.77 6.59 6.37
C VAL A 172 -7.41 5.22 6.61
N ALA A 173 -6.70 4.14 6.26
CA ALA A 173 -7.20 2.78 6.37
C ALA A 173 -7.57 2.41 7.81
N CYS A 174 -6.67 2.71 8.76
CA CYS A 174 -6.90 2.49 10.18
C CYS A 174 -8.10 3.28 10.71
N SER A 175 -8.19 4.57 10.33
CA SER A 175 -9.32 5.43 10.75
C SER A 175 -10.67 4.90 10.28
N LYS A 176 -10.74 4.36 9.06
CA LYS A 176 -11.97 3.78 8.50
C LYS A 176 -12.33 2.42 9.11
N MET A 177 -11.33 1.61 9.45
CA MET A 177 -11.56 0.25 9.94
C MET A 177 -11.57 0.12 11.47
N GLY A 178 -11.63 1.24 12.20
CA GLY A 178 -11.71 1.23 13.65
C GLY A 178 -10.42 0.79 14.35
N ILE A 179 -9.26 0.99 13.71
CA ILE A 179 -7.94 0.67 14.26
C ILE A 179 -7.34 1.96 14.85
N ASN A 180 -6.85 1.89 16.08
CA ASN A 180 -6.15 3.00 16.72
C ASN A 180 -4.80 3.21 16.04
N PHE A 181 -4.58 4.35 15.41
CA PHE A 181 -3.37 4.64 14.64
C PHE A 181 -2.44 5.59 15.39
N THR A 182 -1.16 5.24 15.47
CA THR A 182 -0.10 6.11 15.99
C THR A 182 0.97 6.31 14.92
N CYS A 183 1.21 7.56 14.52
CA CYS A 183 2.39 7.92 13.72
C CYS A 183 3.52 8.29 14.67
N CYS A 184 4.54 7.43 14.76
CA CYS A 184 5.75 7.64 15.55
C CYS A 184 6.88 8.10 14.63
N SER A 185 7.05 9.42 14.55
CA SER A 185 7.91 10.09 13.57
C SER A 185 8.48 11.38 14.14
N PRO A 186 9.63 11.88 13.63
CA PRO A 186 10.10 13.22 13.95
C PRO A 186 9.01 14.26 13.63
N LYS A 187 8.88 15.30 14.45
CA LYS A 187 7.86 16.35 14.25
C LYS A 187 7.92 17.00 12.88
N SER A 188 9.13 17.14 12.31
CA SER A 188 9.35 17.69 10.98
C SER A 188 8.87 16.78 9.83
N LEU A 189 8.58 15.51 10.13
CA LEU A 189 8.08 14.50 9.20
C LEU A 189 6.69 14.00 9.59
N TRP A 190 5.92 14.73 10.39
CA TRP A 190 4.52 14.41 10.63
C TRP A 190 3.69 14.62 9.36
N PRO A 191 2.64 13.82 9.14
CA PRO A 191 1.71 13.99 8.03
C PRO A 191 1.14 15.41 7.97
N GLU A 192 0.68 15.81 6.79
CA GLU A 192 0.07 17.12 6.60
C GLU A 192 -1.17 17.28 7.49
N LYS A 193 -1.28 18.44 8.14
CA LYS A 193 -2.30 18.73 9.16
C LYS A 193 -3.73 18.49 8.66
N GLU A 194 -4.01 18.86 7.43
CA GLU A 194 -5.33 18.70 6.82
C GLU A 194 -5.74 17.23 6.76
N LEU A 195 -4.84 16.36 6.33
CA LEU A 195 -5.10 14.91 6.29
C LEU A 195 -5.26 14.32 7.68
N VAL A 196 -4.44 14.74 8.66
CA VAL A 196 -4.56 14.31 10.06
C VAL A 196 -5.91 14.68 10.64
N ASP A 197 -6.35 15.94 10.45
CA ASP A 197 -7.62 16.43 10.98
C ASP A 197 -8.79 15.66 10.35
N LYS A 198 -8.76 15.39 9.05
CA LYS A 198 -9.73 14.56 8.34
C LYS A 198 -9.77 13.13 8.87
N CYS A 199 -8.61 12.49 9.05
CA CYS A 199 -8.52 11.15 9.60
C CYS A 199 -9.02 11.07 11.05
N ARG A 200 -8.77 12.10 11.87
CA ARG A 200 -9.32 12.18 13.23
C ARG A 200 -10.84 12.28 13.27
N MET A 201 -11.45 12.96 12.31
CA MET A 201 -12.92 12.99 12.18
C MET A 201 -13.44 11.60 11.84
N ILE A 202 -12.88 10.96 10.80
CA ILE A 202 -13.25 9.60 10.40
C ILE A 202 -13.05 8.60 11.55
N ALA A 203 -11.94 8.72 12.28
CA ALA A 203 -11.63 7.83 13.41
C ALA A 203 -12.67 7.91 14.53
N ARG A 204 -13.17 9.11 14.85
CA ARG A 204 -14.24 9.30 15.84
C ARG A 204 -15.55 8.61 15.44
N GLU A 205 -15.89 8.65 14.16
CA GLU A 205 -17.07 7.98 13.60
C GLU A 205 -16.96 6.44 13.66
N ASN A 206 -15.72 5.91 13.72
CA ASN A 206 -15.43 4.48 13.75
C ASN A 206 -14.87 3.99 15.10
N ASP A 207 -15.08 4.75 16.20
CA ASP A 207 -14.66 4.44 17.56
C ASP A 207 -13.16 4.15 17.72
N CYS A 208 -12.31 4.93 17.04
CA CYS A 208 -10.85 4.83 17.15
C CYS A 208 -10.20 6.23 17.18
N TYR A 209 -8.88 6.28 17.23
CA TYR A 209 -8.15 7.55 17.31
C TYR A 209 -6.88 7.58 16.48
N VAL A 210 -6.43 8.81 16.13
CA VAL A 210 -5.16 9.09 15.45
C VAL A 210 -4.28 9.93 16.36
N THR A 211 -3.08 9.40 16.69
CA THR A 211 -2.07 10.03 17.53
C THR A 211 -0.78 10.27 16.75
N LEU A 212 -0.14 11.41 17.00
CA LEU A 212 1.22 11.72 16.50
C LEU A 212 2.16 11.81 17.69
N THR A 213 3.33 11.19 17.61
CA THR A 213 4.35 11.25 18.66
C THR A 213 5.76 11.19 18.06
N ASP A 214 6.70 11.86 18.70
CA ASP A 214 8.15 11.74 18.41
C ASP A 214 8.87 10.88 19.45
N ASN A 215 8.14 10.36 20.42
CA ASN A 215 8.67 9.50 21.48
C ASN A 215 8.45 8.01 21.12
N VAL A 216 9.54 7.34 20.76
CA VAL A 216 9.51 5.93 20.33
C VAL A 216 8.95 5.02 21.42
N LYS A 217 9.35 5.20 22.69
CA LYS A 217 8.88 4.35 23.79
C LYS A 217 7.38 4.45 24.01
N LEU A 218 6.82 5.67 23.96
CA LEU A 218 5.37 5.88 24.08
C LEU A 218 4.62 5.40 22.84
N GLY A 219 5.19 5.65 21.66
CA GLY A 219 4.58 5.27 20.38
C GLY A 219 4.43 3.77 20.20
N THR A 220 5.37 2.98 20.72
CA THR A 220 5.41 1.53 20.54
C THR A 220 4.83 0.73 21.72
N LEU A 221 4.53 1.41 22.84
CA LEU A 221 4.03 0.74 24.06
C LEU A 221 2.70 0.02 23.81
N ASN A 222 2.68 -1.30 24.03
CA ASN A 222 1.49 -2.15 23.94
C ASN A 222 0.78 -2.04 22.58
N ARG A 223 1.54 -1.92 21.47
CA ARG A 223 0.97 -1.97 20.11
C ARG A 223 0.86 -3.40 19.62
N ASP A 224 -0.14 -3.64 18.76
CA ASP A 224 -0.41 -4.93 18.14
C ASP A 224 0.32 -5.07 16.82
N VAL A 225 0.41 -3.97 16.06
CA VAL A 225 1.05 -3.92 14.72
C VAL A 225 2.08 -2.80 14.70
N VAL A 226 3.29 -3.10 14.22
CA VAL A 226 4.28 -2.10 13.83
C VAL A 226 4.52 -2.18 12.34
N TYR A 227 4.53 -1.02 11.70
CA TYR A 227 4.80 -0.85 10.27
C TYR A 227 5.94 0.15 10.08
N THR A 228 6.82 -0.12 9.15
CA THR A 228 7.79 0.87 8.68
C THR A 228 7.93 0.81 7.17
N ASP A 229 8.55 1.82 6.60
CA ASP A 229 8.87 1.91 5.18
C ASP A 229 10.26 2.50 5.01
N VAL A 230 10.82 2.41 3.81
CA VAL A 230 12.15 2.95 3.51
C VAL A 230 12.27 4.42 3.93
N TRP A 231 13.42 4.80 4.50
CA TRP A 231 13.65 6.18 4.95
C TRP A 231 13.85 7.16 3.82
N VAL A 232 14.26 6.66 2.66
CA VAL A 232 14.46 7.44 1.44
C VAL A 232 13.80 6.71 0.29
N SER A 233 12.86 7.37 -0.38
CA SER A 233 12.13 6.78 -1.49
C SER A 233 13.02 6.67 -2.74
N MET A 234 12.68 5.70 -3.60
CA MET A 234 13.38 5.55 -4.89
C MET A 234 13.24 6.83 -5.72
N GLY A 235 14.39 7.35 -6.19
CA GLY A 235 14.44 8.55 -7.02
C GLY A 235 14.70 9.85 -6.26
N GLU A 236 14.80 9.81 -4.92
CA GLU A 236 15.25 10.98 -4.15
C GLU A 236 16.75 11.25 -4.33
N PRO A 237 17.20 12.54 -4.33
CA PRO A 237 18.59 12.90 -4.51
C PRO A 237 19.50 12.33 -3.41
N ALA A 238 20.77 12.05 -3.76
CA ALA A 238 21.73 11.46 -2.82
C ALA A 238 21.98 12.32 -1.56
N GLU A 239 21.83 13.63 -1.68
CA GLU A 239 22.02 14.59 -0.59
C GLU A 239 20.97 14.44 0.52
N VAL A 240 19.82 13.89 0.20
CA VAL A 240 18.72 13.66 1.15
C VAL A 240 19.07 12.53 2.13
N TRP A 241 19.86 11.55 1.70
CA TRP A 241 20.16 10.34 2.48
C TRP A 241 20.79 10.62 3.84
N ASP A 242 21.85 11.44 3.88
CA ASP A 242 22.56 11.74 5.14
C ASP A 242 21.64 12.40 6.18
N SER A 243 20.86 13.37 5.75
CA SER A 243 19.91 14.08 6.62
C SER A 243 18.77 13.16 7.11
N ARG A 244 18.25 12.31 6.23
CA ARG A 244 17.17 11.34 6.56
C ARG A 244 17.67 10.27 7.51
N ILE A 245 18.83 9.68 7.26
CA ILE A 245 19.44 8.68 8.15
C ILE A 245 19.65 9.25 9.55
N LYS A 246 20.23 10.43 9.68
CA LYS A 246 20.45 11.08 10.98
C LYS A 246 19.14 11.31 11.75
N LEU A 247 18.09 11.73 11.03
CA LEU A 247 16.80 12.06 11.60
C LEU A 247 16.01 10.80 12.00
N LEU A 248 16.07 9.75 11.18
CA LEU A 248 15.20 8.56 11.32
C LEU A 248 15.86 7.41 12.06
N ARG A 249 17.17 7.41 12.28
CA ARG A 249 17.89 6.31 12.92
C ARG A 249 17.28 5.85 14.27
N LYS A 250 16.76 6.78 15.07
CA LYS A 250 16.09 6.43 16.33
C LYS A 250 14.72 5.78 16.19
N TYR A 251 14.14 5.82 14.96
CA TYR A 251 12.87 5.21 14.62
C TYR A 251 13.02 3.86 13.90
N GLN A 252 14.22 3.28 13.90
CA GLN A 252 14.45 1.95 13.38
C GLN A 252 13.62 0.93 14.17
N VAL A 253 12.93 0.03 13.45
CA VAL A 253 12.24 -1.11 14.06
C VAL A 253 13.28 -2.18 14.38
N ASN A 254 13.52 -2.40 15.66
CA ASN A 254 14.50 -3.34 16.18
C ASN A 254 13.93 -4.14 17.36
N LYS A 255 14.71 -5.04 17.92
CA LYS A 255 14.30 -5.90 19.04
C LYS A 255 13.71 -5.13 20.23
N LYS A 256 14.28 -3.98 20.60
CA LYS A 256 13.77 -3.16 21.72
C LYS A 256 12.37 -2.61 21.44
N VAL A 257 12.09 -2.29 20.16
CA VAL A 257 10.75 -1.89 19.72
C VAL A 257 9.78 -3.05 19.91
N ILE A 258 10.13 -4.24 19.43
CA ILE A 258 9.28 -5.43 19.54
C ILE A 258 9.04 -5.82 21.01
N GLU A 259 10.07 -5.77 21.86
CA GLU A 259 9.95 -6.04 23.30
C GLU A 259 9.02 -5.06 24.06
N ASN A 260 8.82 -3.85 23.53
CA ASN A 260 7.92 -2.84 24.10
C ASN A 260 6.46 -2.98 23.65
N MET A 261 6.21 -3.83 22.65
CA MET A 261 4.89 -4.07 22.06
C MET A 261 4.15 -5.21 22.78
N ASN A 262 2.95 -5.52 22.31
CA ASN A 262 2.20 -6.67 22.78
C ASN A 262 2.92 -7.98 22.40
N PRO A 263 2.85 -9.04 23.24
CA PRO A 263 3.55 -10.31 23.00
C PRO A 263 3.21 -10.99 21.66
N ASN A 264 2.00 -10.78 21.16
CA ASN A 264 1.51 -11.33 19.89
C ASN A 264 1.57 -10.31 18.74
N CYS A 265 2.42 -9.29 18.86
CA CYS A 265 2.53 -8.27 17.82
C CYS A 265 3.05 -8.82 16.49
N ILE A 266 2.74 -8.11 15.41
CA ILE A 266 3.30 -8.37 14.07
C ILE A 266 4.04 -7.16 13.52
N PHE A 267 5.02 -7.46 12.68
CA PHE A 267 5.76 -6.49 11.86
C PHE A 267 5.32 -6.58 10.41
N LEU A 268 5.05 -5.43 9.78
CA LEU A 268 4.67 -5.27 8.37
C LEU A 268 5.58 -4.27 7.66
N HIS A 269 5.73 -4.45 6.35
CA HIS A 269 6.52 -3.60 5.46
C HIS A 269 6.14 -3.87 3.99
N CYS A 270 5.83 -2.85 3.22
CA CYS A 270 5.39 -3.00 1.82
C CYS A 270 6.46 -3.56 0.86
N LEU A 271 7.72 -3.64 1.30
CA LEU A 271 8.89 -4.03 0.50
C LEU A 271 9.13 -3.11 -0.73
N PRO A 272 10.40 -2.93 -1.17
CA PRO A 272 11.63 -3.56 -0.63
C PRO A 272 12.05 -2.96 0.71
N SER A 273 12.85 -3.68 1.48
CA SER A 273 13.39 -3.28 2.78
C SER A 273 14.92 -3.32 2.78
N PHE A 274 15.55 -2.38 3.51
CA PHE A 274 17.00 -2.35 3.70
C PHE A 274 17.38 -2.91 5.08
N HIS A 275 17.29 -4.22 5.20
CA HIS A 275 17.57 -4.95 6.44
C HIS A 275 18.92 -5.69 6.41
N ASP A 276 19.58 -5.79 5.24
CA ASP A 276 20.84 -6.52 5.07
C ASP A 276 21.74 -5.91 3.97
N LEU A 277 22.86 -6.57 3.68
CA LEU A 277 23.83 -6.20 2.64
C LEU A 277 23.70 -7.01 1.34
N ASN A 278 22.63 -7.78 1.15
CA ASN A 278 22.48 -8.65 -0.02
C ASN A 278 22.06 -7.90 -1.29
N THR A 279 21.80 -6.58 -1.19
CA THR A 279 21.46 -5.73 -2.33
C THR A 279 22.60 -4.79 -2.70
N SER A 280 22.65 -4.33 -3.96
CA SER A 280 23.63 -3.32 -4.41
C SER A 280 23.50 -2.02 -3.62
N ILE A 281 22.25 -1.56 -3.41
CA ILE A 281 21.96 -0.33 -2.65
C ILE A 281 22.36 -0.49 -1.18
N GLY A 282 22.10 -1.64 -0.55
CA GLY A 282 22.54 -1.93 0.82
C GLY A 282 24.06 -1.85 0.97
N LYS A 283 24.82 -2.35 -0.01
CA LYS A 283 26.28 -2.22 -0.04
C LYS A 283 26.74 -0.76 -0.18
N GLU A 284 26.13 0.00 -1.08
CA GLU A 284 26.43 1.44 -1.24
C GLU A 284 26.17 2.24 0.03
N ILE A 285 25.07 1.94 0.73
CA ILE A 285 24.72 2.58 2.01
C ILE A 285 25.76 2.23 3.06
N ASN A 286 26.19 0.96 3.11
CA ASN A 286 27.22 0.55 4.04
C ASN A 286 28.57 1.26 3.74
N GLU A 287 29.00 1.33 2.50
CA GLU A 287 30.21 2.04 2.09
C GLU A 287 30.18 3.54 2.44
N LYS A 288 29.01 4.20 2.25
CA LYS A 288 28.87 5.64 2.46
C LYS A 288 28.58 6.02 3.91
N PHE A 289 27.80 5.23 4.63
CA PHE A 289 27.25 5.59 5.94
C PHE A 289 27.59 4.59 7.05
N GLY A 290 28.26 3.48 6.74
CA GLY A 290 28.63 2.44 7.71
C GLY A 290 27.42 1.68 8.31
N LEU A 291 26.29 1.67 7.61
CA LEU A 291 25.05 1.01 8.07
C LEU A 291 24.89 -0.34 7.37
N THR A 292 24.61 -1.37 8.14
CA THR A 292 24.26 -2.71 7.63
C THR A 292 22.75 -2.93 7.52
N GLU A 293 21.98 -2.12 8.23
CA GLU A 293 20.52 -2.18 8.37
C GLU A 293 19.98 -0.76 8.48
N MET A 294 18.80 -0.48 7.95
CA MET A 294 18.21 0.87 7.98
C MET A 294 16.90 0.90 8.80
N GLU A 295 15.76 0.91 8.13
CA GLU A 295 14.44 1.11 8.77
C GLU A 295 14.04 -0.05 9.68
N VAL A 296 14.56 -1.23 9.44
CA VAL A 296 14.35 -2.44 10.27
C VAL A 296 15.65 -3.24 10.37
N THR A 297 15.85 -3.91 11.51
CA THR A 297 16.96 -4.86 11.66
C THR A 297 16.65 -6.20 11.04
N ASP A 298 17.68 -6.90 10.54
CA ASP A 298 17.55 -8.26 10.01
C ASP A 298 16.95 -9.23 11.01
N GLU A 299 17.35 -9.12 12.30
CA GLU A 299 16.78 -9.91 13.41
C GLU A 299 15.24 -9.80 13.48
N VAL A 300 14.67 -8.62 13.26
CA VAL A 300 13.21 -8.43 13.27
C VAL A 300 12.60 -8.89 11.94
N PHE A 301 13.23 -8.53 10.82
CA PHE A 301 12.74 -8.87 9.49
C PHE A 301 12.60 -10.38 9.28
N GLU A 302 13.55 -11.18 9.73
CA GLU A 302 13.58 -12.65 9.63
C GLU A 302 12.88 -13.36 10.80
N SER A 303 12.33 -12.62 11.77
CA SER A 303 11.68 -13.20 12.94
C SER A 303 10.26 -13.68 12.65
N LYS A 304 9.69 -14.44 13.61
CA LYS A 304 8.31 -14.94 13.55
C LYS A 304 7.25 -13.84 13.60
N VAL A 305 7.58 -12.65 14.10
CA VAL A 305 6.64 -11.51 14.12
C VAL A 305 6.50 -10.87 12.76
N SER A 306 7.45 -11.07 11.86
CA SER A 306 7.40 -10.56 10.49
C SER A 306 6.32 -11.28 9.68
N LYS A 307 5.46 -10.49 9.01
CA LYS A 307 4.41 -10.97 8.11
C LYS A 307 4.53 -10.34 6.72
N VAL A 308 5.70 -9.84 6.37
CA VAL A 308 5.95 -9.11 5.13
C VAL A 308 5.71 -9.93 3.86
N PHE A 309 5.95 -11.23 3.90
CA PHE A 309 5.73 -12.12 2.75
C PHE A 309 4.25 -12.52 2.62
N ASP A 310 3.54 -12.75 3.74
CA ASP A 310 2.09 -12.94 3.74
C ASP A 310 1.39 -11.68 3.22
N GLU A 311 1.84 -10.50 3.64
CA GLU A 311 1.39 -9.19 3.17
C GLU A 311 1.62 -9.02 1.66
N ALA A 312 2.81 -9.37 1.17
CA ALA A 312 3.12 -9.30 -0.26
C ALA A 312 2.25 -10.24 -1.10
N GLU A 313 1.98 -11.47 -0.63
CA GLU A 313 1.05 -12.40 -1.27
C GLU A 313 -0.37 -11.82 -1.31
N ASN A 314 -0.85 -11.25 -0.21
CA ASN A 314 -2.21 -10.72 -0.10
C ASN A 314 -2.48 -9.57 -1.08
N ARG A 315 -1.43 -8.89 -1.61
CA ARG A 315 -1.56 -7.90 -2.69
C ARG A 315 -2.29 -8.45 -3.91
N MET A 316 -1.96 -9.67 -4.32
CA MET A 316 -2.59 -10.33 -5.47
C MET A 316 -4.09 -10.59 -5.21
N HIS A 317 -4.44 -11.05 -4.02
CA HIS A 317 -5.84 -11.38 -3.67
C HIS A 317 -6.71 -10.14 -3.53
N THR A 318 -6.20 -9.09 -2.90
CA THR A 318 -6.94 -7.83 -2.74
C THR A 318 -7.07 -7.06 -4.05
N ILE A 319 -6.05 -7.06 -4.91
CA ILE A 319 -6.12 -6.49 -6.26
C ILE A 319 -7.16 -7.25 -7.10
N LYS A 320 -7.20 -8.59 -7.01
CA LYS A 320 -8.24 -9.41 -7.64
C LYS A 320 -9.63 -8.99 -7.21
N ALA A 321 -9.84 -8.75 -5.91
CA ALA A 321 -11.10 -8.27 -5.36
C ALA A 321 -11.50 -6.89 -5.92
N VAL A 322 -10.57 -5.94 -6.03
CA VAL A 322 -10.82 -4.61 -6.61
C VAL A 322 -11.20 -4.72 -8.08
N ILE A 323 -10.41 -5.44 -8.88
CA ILE A 323 -10.68 -5.64 -10.31
C ILE A 323 -12.07 -6.26 -10.50
N TYR A 324 -12.35 -7.36 -9.80
CA TYR A 324 -13.64 -8.04 -9.90
C TYR A 324 -14.81 -7.15 -9.49
N ALA A 325 -14.73 -6.49 -8.34
CA ALA A 325 -15.81 -5.65 -7.82
C ALA A 325 -16.16 -4.47 -8.73
N THR A 326 -15.16 -3.93 -9.45
CA THR A 326 -15.34 -2.77 -10.35
C THR A 326 -15.70 -3.14 -11.78
N LEU A 327 -15.47 -4.40 -12.20
CA LEU A 327 -15.72 -4.85 -13.59
C LEU A 327 -16.84 -5.88 -13.71
N LYS A 328 -17.31 -6.49 -12.61
CA LYS A 328 -18.39 -7.50 -12.70
C LYS A 328 -19.69 -6.91 -13.22
N GLU A 329 -20.43 -7.70 -13.99
CA GLU A 329 -21.79 -7.37 -14.43
C GLU A 329 -22.80 -7.53 -13.27
N GLU A 330 -23.93 -6.81 -13.33
CA GLU A 330 -24.93 -6.80 -12.25
C GLU A 330 -25.75 -8.12 -12.12
N HIS A 331 -25.53 -9.08 -13.01
CA HIS A 331 -26.34 -10.30 -13.10
C HIS A 331 -25.59 -11.60 -12.78
N GLU A 332 -24.37 -11.48 -12.21
CA GLU A 332 -23.62 -12.66 -11.74
C GLU A 332 -23.49 -12.73 -10.21
#